data_893a1da33014702badadfb67c2ab9d5e
#
_entry.id   893a1da33014702badadfb67c2ab9d5e
#
_cell.length_a   1.000
_cell.length_b   1.000
_cell.length_c   1.000
_cell.angle_alpha   90.00
_cell.angle_beta   90.00
_cell.angle_gamma   90.00
#
_symmetry.space_group_name_H-M   'P 1'
#
loop_
_entity.id
_entity.type
_entity.pdbx_description
1 polymer ?
#
loop_
_entity_poly.entity_id
_entity_poly.type
_entity_poly.pdbx_seq_one_letter_code
_entity_poly.pdbx_strand_id
1 'polypeptide(L)'
;MHSDSVKNLSAYADQNHALSLAAARLELYEGKMRKKLKKRNKMIGVALVIIVLLFGIITVKFIQYEKIIEDTERTWLITQYGPRDVNSMFYTLCGKGQLIVVDGGWTEDADFVRQTIKEMGGKVDAWILTHPHQDHIGAFNAIYSDLQGIEIKKVYTVDMPSPKLCQERAHWDSVDTYNDFLDLNVKNLRYVYPGDELNICGLKVDIYNAYDEHVKELSQDYLNDGSMMFKVQGEKSSMLFCADVGKAMSDYLLDTWGEKLKADYIQMGHHGNGGLLKDFYEEVSPKLAFFDAPDWLMYDETGKYTTPENAKEMESLGSEVVSFHTQPNTVSIE
;
A
#
# COMPACT_ATOMS: atom_id res chain seq x y z
N MET A 1 -96.34 13.42 -32.66
CA MET A 1 -95.79 13.23 -31.35
C MET A 1 -94.90 11.95 -31.15
N HIS A 2 -94.61 11.14 -32.20
CA HIS A 2 -93.85 9.90 -32.04
C HIS A 2 -92.34 10.00 -32.45
N SER A 3 -91.95 11.09 -33.12
CA SER A 3 -90.56 11.29 -33.64
C SER A 3 -89.58 11.82 -32.63
N ASP A 4 -90.00 12.61 -31.64
CA ASP A 4 -89.09 13.26 -30.67
C ASP A 4 -88.76 12.34 -29.49
N SER A 5 -89.59 11.38 -29.16
CA SER A 5 -89.35 10.39 -28.09
C SER A 5 -88.25 9.38 -28.47
N VAL A 6 -88.21 8.99 -29.76
CA VAL A 6 -87.16 8.05 -30.27
C VAL A 6 -85.77 8.70 -30.36
N LYS A 7 -85.74 9.98 -30.77
CA LYS A 7 -84.48 10.74 -30.78
C LYS A 7 -83.89 10.96 -29.37
N ASN A 8 -84.77 11.20 -28.38
CA ASN A 8 -84.30 11.33 -26.96
C ASN A 8 -83.79 10.02 -26.39
N LEU A 9 -84.41 8.88 -26.70
CA LEU A 9 -83.94 7.55 -26.26
C LEU A 9 -82.62 7.18 -26.93
N SER A 10 -82.37 7.50 -28.19
CA SER A 10 -81.13 7.30 -28.90
C SER A 10 -80.00 8.14 -28.29
N ALA A 11 -80.26 9.42 -28.03
CA ALA A 11 -79.24 10.30 -27.38
C ALA A 11 -78.88 9.85 -25.97
N TYR A 12 -79.86 9.34 -25.22
CA TYR A 12 -79.64 8.79 -23.88
C TYR A 12 -78.82 7.49 -23.91
N ALA A 13 -79.06 6.62 -24.88
CA ALA A 13 -78.29 5.41 -25.11
C ALA A 13 -76.83 5.70 -25.49
N ASP A 14 -76.61 6.68 -26.40
CA ASP A 14 -75.32 7.12 -26.83
C ASP A 14 -74.50 7.77 -25.68
N GLN A 15 -75.18 8.53 -24.80
CA GLN A 15 -74.58 9.14 -23.63
C GLN A 15 -74.15 8.11 -22.59
N ASN A 16 -75.00 7.08 -22.34
CA ASN A 16 -74.69 5.99 -21.48
C ASN A 16 -73.51 5.11 -22.00
N HIS A 17 -73.51 4.92 -23.36
CA HIS A 17 -72.36 4.19 -23.98
C HIS A 17 -71.08 4.99 -23.91
N ALA A 18 -71.09 6.30 -24.08
CA ALA A 18 -69.94 7.17 -23.94
C ALA A 18 -69.40 7.17 -22.46
N LEU A 19 -70.28 7.20 -21.45
CA LEU A 19 -69.94 7.13 -20.06
C LEU A 19 -69.34 5.77 -19.68
N SER A 20 -69.87 4.67 -20.22
CA SER A 20 -69.35 3.32 -20.04
C SER A 20 -67.94 3.17 -20.61
N LEU A 21 -67.72 3.71 -21.83
CA LEU A 21 -66.39 3.75 -22.49
C LEU A 21 -65.39 4.61 -21.69
N ALA A 22 -65.81 5.74 -21.17
CA ALA A 22 -64.96 6.59 -20.31
C ALA A 22 -64.59 5.91 -18.99
N ALA A 23 -65.54 5.24 -18.35
CA ALA A 23 -65.29 4.44 -17.13
C ALA A 23 -64.29 3.30 -17.41
N ALA A 24 -64.48 2.54 -18.49
CA ALA A 24 -63.52 1.46 -18.86
C ALA A 24 -62.13 1.98 -19.18
N ARG A 25 -62.01 3.16 -19.82
CA ARG A 25 -60.70 3.81 -20.05
C ARG A 25 -60.05 4.27 -18.76
N LEU A 26 -60.81 4.77 -17.80
CA LEU A 26 -60.34 5.21 -16.50
C LEU A 26 -59.78 4.01 -15.71
N GLU A 27 -60.52 2.91 -15.66
CA GLU A 27 -60.08 1.68 -15.02
C GLU A 27 -58.79 1.11 -15.63
N LEU A 28 -58.72 1.14 -16.99
CA LEU A 28 -57.49 0.70 -17.67
C LEU A 28 -56.29 1.61 -17.35
N TYR A 29 -56.53 2.93 -17.27
CA TYR A 29 -55.50 3.89 -16.88
C TYR A 29 -55.05 3.69 -15.44
N GLU A 30 -55.99 3.55 -14.51
CA GLU A 30 -55.67 3.25 -13.10
C GLU A 30 -54.90 1.96 -12.96
N GLY A 31 -55.29 0.90 -13.67
CA GLY A 31 -54.59 -0.37 -13.69
C GLY A 31 -53.15 -0.26 -14.16
N LYS A 32 -52.92 0.55 -15.23
CA LYS A 32 -51.55 0.84 -15.71
C LYS A 32 -50.74 1.64 -14.69
N MET A 33 -51.36 2.64 -14.07
CA MET A 33 -50.72 3.46 -13.05
C MET A 33 -50.36 2.63 -11.82
N ARG A 34 -51.26 1.76 -11.33
CA ARG A 34 -50.99 0.83 -10.19
C ARG A 34 -49.83 -0.12 -10.51
N LYS A 35 -49.74 -0.66 -11.73
CA LYS A 35 -48.63 -1.51 -12.16
C LYS A 35 -47.30 -0.74 -12.19
N LYS A 36 -47.31 0.51 -12.71
CA LYS A 36 -46.13 1.39 -12.74
C LYS A 36 -45.65 1.76 -11.35
N LEU A 37 -46.60 2.04 -10.45
CA LEU A 37 -46.33 2.35 -9.05
C LEU A 37 -45.72 1.13 -8.31
N LYS A 38 -46.30 -0.06 -8.50
CA LYS A 38 -45.75 -1.31 -7.93
C LYS A 38 -44.33 -1.57 -8.44
N LYS A 39 -44.05 -1.39 -9.73
CA LYS A 39 -42.67 -1.55 -10.28
C LYS A 39 -41.71 -0.55 -9.71
N ARG A 40 -42.11 0.73 -9.59
CA ARG A 40 -41.31 1.80 -8.98
C ARG A 40 -41.00 1.49 -7.50
N ASN A 41 -41.99 1.08 -6.71
CA ASN A 41 -41.82 0.77 -5.30
C ASN A 41 -40.92 -0.46 -5.11
N LYS A 42 -41.03 -1.46 -6.01
CA LYS A 42 -40.12 -2.62 -5.99
C LYS A 42 -38.66 -2.20 -6.28
N MET A 43 -38.45 -1.29 -7.26
CA MET A 43 -37.10 -0.77 -7.57
C MET A 43 -36.54 0.06 -6.40
N ILE A 44 -37.37 0.91 -5.77
CA ILE A 44 -36.98 1.68 -4.59
C ILE A 44 -36.63 0.73 -3.44
N GLY A 45 -37.41 -0.32 -3.20
CA GLY A 45 -37.11 -1.32 -2.19
C GLY A 45 -35.78 -2.04 -2.44
N VAL A 46 -35.50 -2.44 -3.68
CA VAL A 46 -34.22 -3.06 -4.05
C VAL A 46 -33.06 -2.07 -3.85
N ALA A 47 -33.23 -0.81 -4.28
CA ALA A 47 -32.20 0.22 -4.09
C ALA A 47 -31.90 0.47 -2.59
N LEU A 48 -32.95 0.52 -1.76
CA LEU A 48 -32.79 0.67 -0.32
C LEU A 48 -32.05 -0.52 0.30
N VAL A 49 -32.35 -1.75 -0.12
CA VAL A 49 -31.64 -2.95 0.34
C VAL A 49 -30.17 -2.88 -0.05
N ILE A 50 -29.84 -2.48 -1.28
CA ILE A 50 -28.46 -2.32 -1.74
C ILE A 50 -27.74 -1.24 -0.91
N ILE A 51 -28.39 -0.11 -0.66
CA ILE A 51 -27.80 0.97 0.16
C ILE A 51 -27.54 0.47 1.59
N VAL A 52 -28.46 -0.27 2.20
CA VAL A 52 -28.30 -0.84 3.53
C VAL A 52 -27.14 -1.85 3.56
N LEU A 53 -27.05 -2.69 2.53
CA LEU A 53 -25.93 -3.65 2.41
C LEU A 53 -24.57 -2.95 2.25
N LEU A 54 -24.51 -1.93 1.39
CA LEU A 54 -23.29 -1.12 1.21
C LEU A 54 -22.92 -0.39 2.50
N PHE A 55 -23.89 0.21 3.18
CA PHE A 55 -23.66 0.85 4.47
C PHE A 55 -23.20 -0.16 5.53
N GLY A 56 -23.78 -1.36 5.55
CA GLY A 56 -23.34 -2.45 6.42
C GLY A 56 -21.90 -2.88 6.15
N ILE A 57 -21.49 -3.01 4.88
CA ILE A 57 -20.12 -3.35 4.50
C ILE A 57 -19.15 -2.26 4.94
N ILE A 58 -19.50 -0.98 4.70
CA ILE A 58 -18.69 0.17 5.13
C ILE A 58 -18.57 0.19 6.66
N THR A 59 -19.66 -0.02 7.38
CA THR A 59 -19.67 -0.02 8.85
C THR A 59 -18.83 -1.18 9.40
N VAL A 60 -18.92 -2.37 8.80
CA VAL A 60 -18.11 -3.53 9.22
C VAL A 60 -16.62 -3.26 8.98
N LYS A 61 -16.26 -2.70 7.81
CA LYS A 61 -14.87 -2.31 7.53
C LYS A 61 -14.38 -1.24 8.50
N PHE A 62 -15.23 -0.24 8.81
CA PHE A 62 -14.89 0.81 9.78
C PHE A 62 -14.69 0.25 11.19
N ILE A 63 -15.58 -0.64 11.65
CA ILE A 63 -15.47 -1.31 12.95
C ILE A 63 -14.23 -2.22 13.01
N GLN A 64 -13.92 -2.94 11.91
CA GLN A 64 -12.69 -3.73 11.83
C GLN A 64 -11.46 -2.84 11.90
N TYR A 65 -11.51 -1.70 11.24
CA TYR A 65 -10.44 -0.71 11.25
C TYR A 65 -10.25 -0.09 12.65
N GLU A 66 -11.34 0.32 13.32
CA GLU A 66 -11.28 0.82 14.70
C GLU A 66 -10.78 -0.25 15.69
N LYS A 67 -11.20 -1.51 15.49
CA LYS A 67 -10.70 -2.60 16.31
C LYS A 67 -9.21 -2.87 16.09
N ILE A 68 -8.71 -2.76 14.84
CA ILE A 68 -7.30 -2.83 14.56
C ILE A 68 -6.55 -1.68 15.26
N ILE A 69 -7.10 -0.47 15.27
CA ILE A 69 -6.52 0.68 15.98
C ILE A 69 -6.54 0.47 17.50
N GLU A 70 -7.64 0.00 18.08
CA GLU A 70 -7.75 -0.27 19.51
C GLU A 70 -6.82 -1.41 19.98
N ASP A 71 -6.71 -2.49 19.22
CA ASP A 71 -5.76 -3.58 19.49
C ASP A 71 -4.28 -3.11 19.34
N THR A 72 -4.04 -2.03 18.60
CA THR A 72 -2.71 -1.45 18.41
C THR A 72 -2.31 -0.40 19.44
N GLU A 73 -3.11 -0.12 20.48
CA GLU A 73 -2.70 0.83 21.53
C GLU A 73 -1.38 0.45 22.23
N ARG A 74 -0.93 -0.81 22.10
CA ARG A 74 0.33 -1.32 22.66
C ARG A 74 1.28 -1.90 21.63
N THR A 75 0.80 -2.22 20.43
CA THR A 75 1.57 -2.90 19.37
C THR A 75 1.62 -2.05 18.13
N TRP A 76 2.67 -2.26 17.34
CA TRP A 76 2.77 -1.75 15.99
C TRP A 76 2.55 -2.91 15.01
N LEU A 77 1.64 -2.74 14.07
CA LEU A 77 1.46 -3.67 12.96
C LEU A 77 2.30 -3.22 11.79
N ILE A 78 3.17 -4.10 11.32
CA ILE A 78 3.97 -3.89 10.12
C ILE A 78 3.33 -4.73 9.01
N THR A 79 2.90 -4.09 7.94
CA THR A 79 2.28 -4.75 6.80
C THR A 79 3.08 -4.52 5.54
N GLN A 80 3.52 -5.61 4.90
CA GLN A 80 4.08 -5.64 3.56
C GLN A 80 2.96 -5.70 2.54
N TYR A 81 3.02 -4.88 1.50
CA TYR A 81 2.05 -4.87 0.41
C TYR A 81 2.69 -5.27 -0.90
N GLY A 82 1.96 -6.06 -1.67
CA GLY A 82 2.33 -6.46 -3.01
C GLY A 82 1.27 -6.05 -4.02
N PRO A 83 1.19 -4.75 -4.36
CA PRO A 83 0.10 -4.26 -5.18
C PRO A 83 0.19 -4.71 -6.65
N ARG A 84 1.37 -5.15 -7.09
CA ARG A 84 1.63 -5.43 -8.51
C ARG A 84 2.44 -6.70 -8.71
N ASP A 85 2.42 -7.16 -9.95
CA ASP A 85 3.17 -8.32 -10.44
C ASP A 85 4.61 -7.95 -10.86
N VAL A 86 5.20 -7.03 -10.08
CA VAL A 86 6.57 -6.54 -10.21
C VAL A 86 7.19 -6.40 -8.83
N ASN A 87 8.52 -6.46 -8.73
CA ASN A 87 9.22 -6.14 -7.49
C ASN A 87 8.93 -4.69 -7.09
N SER A 88 8.66 -4.47 -5.83
CA SER A 88 8.45 -3.12 -5.28
C SER A 88 8.47 -3.17 -3.76
N MET A 89 8.89 -2.10 -3.11
CA MET A 89 8.86 -2.01 -1.66
C MET A 89 7.78 -1.05 -1.21
N PHE A 90 6.81 -1.59 -0.47
CA PHE A 90 5.79 -0.77 0.19
C PHE A 90 5.37 -1.41 1.50
N TYR A 91 5.59 -0.70 2.60
CA TYR A 91 5.16 -1.12 3.94
C TYR A 91 4.41 0.00 4.67
N THR A 92 3.54 -0.41 5.56
CA THR A 92 2.97 0.49 6.58
C THR A 92 3.29 -0.04 7.97
N LEU A 93 3.59 0.88 8.88
CA LEU A 93 3.67 0.61 10.31
C LEU A 93 2.56 1.41 10.97
N CYS A 94 1.58 0.71 11.52
CA CYS A 94 0.40 1.32 12.12
C CYS A 94 0.34 0.98 13.61
N GLY A 95 0.28 1.97 14.47
CA GLY A 95 0.23 1.79 15.91
C GLY A 95 -0.01 3.08 16.66
N LYS A 96 -0.65 3.01 17.82
CA LYS A 96 -0.91 4.17 18.70
C LYS A 96 -1.62 5.34 18.00
N GLY A 97 -2.49 5.03 17.01
CA GLY A 97 -3.17 6.02 16.19
C GLY A 97 -2.26 6.80 15.23
N GLN A 98 -1.08 6.29 14.94
CA GLN A 98 -0.08 6.90 14.05
C GLN A 98 0.23 5.97 12.87
N LEU A 99 0.62 6.57 11.74
CA LEU A 99 0.97 5.87 10.52
C LEU A 99 2.38 6.27 10.08
N ILE A 100 3.25 5.26 9.96
CA ILE A 100 4.54 5.38 9.28
C ILE A 100 4.43 4.60 7.96
N VAL A 101 4.86 5.20 6.87
CA VAL A 101 4.96 4.56 5.55
C VAL A 101 6.43 4.35 5.23
N VAL A 102 6.78 3.20 4.68
CA VAL A 102 8.12 2.91 4.14
C VAL A 102 7.98 2.66 2.66
N ASP A 103 8.66 3.49 1.88
CA ASP A 103 8.61 3.52 0.41
C ASP A 103 7.17 3.59 -0.14
N GLY A 104 6.91 3.05 -1.31
CA GLY A 104 5.59 3.10 -1.92
C GLY A 104 5.50 2.36 -3.26
N GLY A 105 6.64 1.85 -3.76
CA GLY A 105 6.70 1.17 -5.04
C GLY A 105 6.78 2.14 -6.23
N TRP A 106 6.38 1.63 -7.39
CA TRP A 106 6.45 2.31 -8.68
C TRP A 106 5.47 3.49 -8.77
N THR A 107 5.70 4.39 -9.71
CA THR A 107 4.78 5.51 -9.99
C THR A 107 3.34 5.04 -10.24
N GLU A 108 3.19 3.90 -10.91
CA GLU A 108 1.91 3.29 -11.23
C GLU A 108 1.18 2.73 -10.00
N ASP A 109 1.89 2.54 -8.90
CA ASP A 109 1.31 2.09 -7.61
C ASP A 109 0.69 3.24 -6.81
N ALA A 110 0.87 4.49 -7.26
CA ALA A 110 0.45 5.68 -6.52
C ALA A 110 -1.03 5.67 -6.12
N ASP A 111 -1.92 5.20 -6.97
CA ASP A 111 -3.35 5.13 -6.64
C ASP A 111 -3.65 4.08 -5.58
N PHE A 112 -2.98 2.93 -5.63
CA PHE A 112 -3.08 1.88 -4.62
C PHE A 112 -2.54 2.36 -3.26
N VAL A 113 -1.35 2.96 -3.25
CA VAL A 113 -0.72 3.51 -2.04
C VAL A 113 -1.58 4.63 -1.45
N ARG A 114 -2.08 5.54 -2.29
CA ARG A 114 -2.97 6.62 -1.88
C ARG A 114 -4.26 6.09 -1.26
N GLN A 115 -4.86 5.08 -1.86
CA GLN A 115 -6.06 4.44 -1.34
C GLN A 115 -5.79 3.78 0.02
N THR A 116 -4.70 3.05 0.15
CA THR A 116 -4.27 2.42 1.41
C THR A 116 -4.10 3.46 2.52
N ILE A 117 -3.39 4.55 2.24
CA ILE A 117 -3.20 5.65 3.21
C ILE A 117 -4.54 6.29 3.59
N LYS A 118 -5.45 6.52 2.62
CA LYS A 118 -6.77 7.09 2.89
C LYS A 118 -7.64 6.17 3.76
N GLU A 119 -7.57 4.87 3.53
CA GLU A 119 -8.25 3.87 4.37
C GLU A 119 -7.73 3.87 5.81
N MET A 120 -6.48 4.30 6.01
CA MET A 120 -5.83 4.48 7.32
C MET A 120 -5.98 5.91 7.88
N GLY A 121 -6.91 6.72 7.34
CA GLY A 121 -7.23 8.05 7.85
C GLY A 121 -6.60 9.22 7.10
N GLY A 122 -5.83 8.97 6.04
CA GLY A 122 -5.31 10.00 5.13
C GLY A 122 -4.15 10.84 5.70
N LYS A 123 -3.55 10.42 6.82
CA LYS A 123 -2.49 11.16 7.49
C LYS A 123 -1.29 10.26 7.73
N VAL A 124 -0.15 10.64 7.17
CA VAL A 124 1.14 10.00 7.35
C VAL A 124 1.96 10.81 8.35
N ASP A 125 2.22 10.23 9.52
CA ASP A 125 3.01 10.91 10.56
C ASP A 125 4.51 10.91 10.22
N ALA A 126 4.98 9.84 9.56
CA ALA A 126 6.32 9.77 8.99
C ALA A 126 6.31 8.95 7.70
N TRP A 127 7.02 9.42 6.69
CA TRP A 127 7.31 8.66 5.47
C TRP A 127 8.80 8.43 5.39
N ILE A 128 9.23 7.17 5.39
CA ILE A 128 10.62 6.75 5.26
C ILE A 128 10.84 6.37 3.79
N LEU A 129 11.77 7.04 3.14
CA LEU A 129 12.19 6.76 1.77
C LEU A 129 13.60 6.18 1.83
N THR A 130 13.73 4.90 1.46
CA THR A 130 14.98 4.16 1.67
C THR A 130 16.06 4.59 0.69
N HIS A 131 15.71 4.72 -0.57
CA HIS A 131 16.61 5.21 -1.63
C HIS A 131 15.80 5.60 -2.88
N PRO A 132 16.36 6.37 -3.81
CA PRO A 132 15.56 7.02 -4.84
C PRO A 132 15.34 6.20 -6.12
N HIS A 133 15.21 4.88 -6.05
CA HIS A 133 14.77 4.05 -7.17
C HIS A 133 13.26 4.11 -7.39
N GLN A 134 12.83 3.80 -8.60
CA GLN A 134 11.45 3.93 -9.03
C GLN A 134 10.50 2.94 -8.36
N ASP A 135 10.96 1.73 -8.05
CA ASP A 135 10.23 0.67 -7.36
C ASP A 135 10.20 0.85 -5.83
N HIS A 136 10.75 1.96 -5.34
CA HIS A 136 10.72 2.41 -3.95
C HIS A 136 9.96 3.72 -3.79
N ILE A 137 10.38 4.79 -4.49
CA ILE A 137 9.81 6.11 -4.26
C ILE A 137 8.98 6.66 -5.43
N GLY A 138 8.74 5.88 -6.49
CA GLY A 138 7.93 6.32 -7.62
C GLY A 138 6.53 6.78 -7.22
N ALA A 139 5.84 5.97 -6.40
CA ALA A 139 4.52 6.34 -5.89
C ALA A 139 4.57 7.54 -4.93
N PHE A 140 5.62 7.67 -4.10
CA PHE A 140 5.80 8.85 -3.26
C PHE A 140 5.88 10.12 -4.11
N ASN A 141 6.69 10.14 -5.15
CA ASN A 141 6.84 11.30 -6.04
C ASN A 141 5.50 11.71 -6.65
N ALA A 142 4.74 10.74 -7.16
CA ALA A 142 3.41 10.98 -7.74
C ALA A 142 2.40 11.48 -6.69
N ILE A 143 2.41 10.93 -5.49
CA ILE A 143 1.50 11.34 -4.40
C ILE A 143 1.89 12.72 -3.87
N TYR A 144 3.19 12.99 -3.68
CA TYR A 144 3.64 14.28 -3.15
C TYR A 144 3.37 15.42 -4.14
N SER A 145 3.41 15.16 -5.45
CA SER A 145 3.04 16.13 -6.49
C SER A 145 1.55 16.47 -6.47
N ASP A 146 0.70 15.53 -6.08
CA ASP A 146 -0.76 15.71 -5.97
C ASP A 146 -1.30 14.91 -4.77
N LEU A 147 -1.33 15.56 -3.61
CA LEU A 147 -1.67 14.93 -2.33
C LEU A 147 -3.11 14.43 -2.23
N GLN A 148 -4.03 14.99 -3.00
CA GLN A 148 -5.46 14.62 -2.99
C GLN A 148 -6.06 14.43 -1.58
N GLY A 149 -5.68 15.29 -0.66
CA GLY A 149 -6.17 15.29 0.73
C GLY A 149 -5.35 14.43 1.71
N ILE A 150 -4.24 13.83 1.28
CA ILE A 150 -3.28 13.20 2.18
C ILE A 150 -2.46 14.28 2.88
N GLU A 151 -2.28 14.14 4.19
CA GLU A 151 -1.37 14.95 5.00
C GLU A 151 -0.08 14.16 5.25
N ILE A 152 1.08 14.75 4.93
CA ILE A 152 2.40 14.17 5.23
C ILE A 152 3.12 15.10 6.20
N LYS A 153 3.38 14.63 7.43
CA LYS A 153 3.99 15.47 8.46
C LYS A 153 5.50 15.56 8.35
N LYS A 154 6.16 14.46 8.10
CA LYS A 154 7.62 14.36 8.03
C LYS A 154 8.07 13.30 7.05
N VAL A 155 9.17 13.59 6.37
CA VAL A 155 9.83 12.65 5.46
C VAL A 155 11.26 12.43 5.94
N TYR A 156 11.68 11.17 5.96
CA TYR A 156 13.04 10.74 6.26
C TYR A 156 13.64 10.09 5.02
N THR A 157 14.89 10.40 4.70
CA THR A 157 15.61 9.79 3.59
C THR A 157 17.11 9.87 3.82
N VAL A 158 17.88 9.30 2.89
CA VAL A 158 19.33 9.33 2.87
C VAL A 158 19.85 10.54 2.09
N ASP A 159 21.04 11.02 2.44
CA ASP A 159 21.73 12.12 1.75
C ASP A 159 22.58 11.55 0.61
N MET A 160 21.90 11.16 -0.47
CA MET A 160 22.57 10.60 -1.66
C MET A 160 23.41 11.65 -2.37
N PRO A 161 24.52 11.24 -3.03
CA PRO A 161 25.27 12.14 -3.90
C PRO A 161 24.43 12.55 -5.11
N SER A 162 24.92 13.51 -5.90
CA SER A 162 24.14 13.99 -7.04
C SER A 162 23.77 12.86 -8.01
N PRO A 163 22.58 12.91 -8.65
CA PRO A 163 22.16 11.91 -9.64
C PRO A 163 23.23 11.65 -10.71
N LYS A 164 23.90 12.71 -11.16
CA LYS A 164 25.00 12.59 -12.11
C LYS A 164 26.12 11.69 -11.61
N LEU A 165 26.55 11.86 -10.34
CA LEU A 165 27.62 11.04 -9.78
C LEU A 165 27.17 9.58 -9.59
N CYS A 166 25.92 9.36 -9.18
CA CYS A 166 25.36 8.01 -9.09
C CYS A 166 25.40 7.32 -10.47
N GLN A 167 24.93 7.99 -11.52
CA GLN A 167 24.92 7.44 -12.87
C GLN A 167 26.31 7.25 -13.48
N GLU A 168 27.28 8.10 -13.14
CA GLU A 168 28.69 7.92 -13.55
C GLU A 168 29.30 6.67 -12.92
N ARG A 169 28.87 6.26 -11.74
CA ARG A 169 29.34 5.07 -11.04
C ARG A 169 28.60 3.81 -11.49
N ALA A 170 27.28 3.87 -11.63
CA ALA A 170 26.39 2.80 -12.05
C ALA A 170 25.68 3.19 -13.35
N HIS A 171 26.41 3.19 -14.47
CA HIS A 171 25.90 3.63 -15.78
C HIS A 171 24.75 2.78 -16.35
N TRP A 172 24.48 1.63 -15.75
CA TRP A 172 23.34 0.75 -16.06
C TRP A 172 22.06 1.17 -15.35
N ASP A 173 22.15 2.10 -14.40
CA ASP A 173 21.05 2.49 -13.54
C ASP A 173 20.37 3.79 -14.02
N SER A 174 19.08 3.98 -13.70
CA SER A 174 18.34 5.21 -13.98
C SER A 174 18.30 6.13 -12.77
N VAL A 175 18.52 7.40 -13.02
CA VAL A 175 18.42 8.46 -12.00
C VAL A 175 17.21 9.37 -12.21
N ASP A 176 16.30 9.01 -13.09
CA ASP A 176 15.13 9.85 -13.43
C ASP A 176 14.23 10.08 -12.21
N THR A 177 13.88 9.01 -11.50
CA THR A 177 13.07 9.10 -10.28
C THR A 177 13.74 9.91 -9.18
N TYR A 178 15.07 9.86 -9.10
CA TYR A 178 15.83 10.68 -8.18
C TYR A 178 15.80 12.18 -8.57
N ASN A 179 15.91 12.48 -9.85
CA ASN A 179 15.76 13.87 -10.34
C ASN A 179 14.35 14.39 -10.02
N ASP A 180 13.32 13.59 -10.31
CA ASP A 180 11.94 13.95 -9.99
C ASP A 180 11.76 14.23 -8.49
N PHE A 181 12.34 13.40 -7.62
CA PHE A 181 12.31 13.61 -6.17
C PHE A 181 12.94 14.94 -5.76
N LEU A 182 14.09 15.28 -6.32
CA LEU A 182 14.77 16.54 -6.01
C LEU A 182 13.95 17.76 -6.45
N ASP A 183 13.24 17.66 -7.58
CA ASP A 183 12.38 18.73 -8.10
C ASP A 183 11.14 18.98 -7.24
N LEU A 184 10.69 18.00 -6.44
CA LEU A 184 9.55 18.15 -5.52
C LEU A 184 9.81 19.16 -4.40
N ASN A 185 11.05 19.45 -4.06
CA ASN A 185 11.42 20.32 -2.94
C ASN A 185 10.65 19.93 -1.65
N VAL A 186 10.75 18.67 -1.29
CA VAL A 186 9.98 18.05 -0.19
C VAL A 186 10.15 18.84 1.10
N LYS A 187 9.02 19.26 1.69
CA LYS A 187 9.01 19.97 2.96
C LYS A 187 9.14 19.00 4.13
N ASN A 188 9.70 19.49 5.24
CA ASN A 188 9.91 18.70 6.46
C ASN A 188 10.74 17.42 6.21
N LEU A 189 11.65 17.47 5.22
CA LEU A 189 12.63 16.43 4.93
C LEU A 189 13.71 16.41 6.01
N ARG A 190 14.08 15.20 6.43
CA ARG A 190 15.23 14.94 7.30
C ARG A 190 16.11 13.87 6.68
N TYR A 191 17.36 14.19 6.49
CA TYR A 191 18.38 13.21 6.16
C TYR A 191 18.79 12.43 7.40
N VAL A 192 19.13 11.16 7.21
CA VAL A 192 19.62 10.25 8.25
C VAL A 192 20.97 9.67 7.85
N TYR A 193 21.75 9.28 8.84
CA TYR A 193 23.11 8.79 8.65
C TYR A 193 23.35 7.51 9.46
N PRO A 194 24.33 6.67 9.07
CA PRO A 194 24.68 5.48 9.86
C PRO A 194 25.01 5.85 11.32
N GLY A 195 24.42 5.14 12.26
CA GLY A 195 24.56 5.38 13.70
C GLY A 195 23.53 6.33 14.30
N ASP A 196 22.65 6.94 13.50
CA ASP A 196 21.54 7.70 14.04
C ASP A 196 20.58 6.79 14.83
N GLU A 197 20.24 7.22 16.05
CA GLU A 197 19.17 6.65 16.86
C GLU A 197 18.00 7.64 16.89
N LEU A 198 16.86 7.24 16.36
CA LEU A 198 15.69 8.10 16.21
C LEU A 198 14.53 7.59 17.06
N ASN A 199 13.66 8.52 17.44
CA ASN A 199 12.32 8.20 17.90
C ASN A 199 11.33 8.68 16.85
N ILE A 200 10.71 7.75 16.12
CA ILE A 200 9.70 8.06 15.11
C ILE A 200 8.36 7.54 15.63
N CYS A 201 7.47 8.46 15.95
CA CYS A 201 6.13 8.11 16.44
C CYS A 201 6.12 7.23 17.72
N GLY A 202 7.18 7.30 18.51
CA GLY A 202 7.34 6.47 19.71
C GLY A 202 7.99 5.11 19.48
N LEU A 203 8.33 4.75 18.21
CA LEU A 203 9.21 3.64 17.90
C LEU A 203 10.67 4.09 17.96
N LYS A 204 11.52 3.26 18.55
CA LYS A 204 12.95 3.39 18.39
C LYS A 204 13.34 2.90 17.00
N VAL A 205 14.10 3.73 16.27
CA VAL A 205 14.58 3.44 14.91
C VAL A 205 16.09 3.68 14.88
N ASP A 206 16.85 2.62 14.67
CA ASP A 206 18.31 2.68 14.56
C ASP A 206 18.72 2.56 13.09
N ILE A 207 19.58 3.45 12.62
CA ILE A 207 20.07 3.48 11.24
C ILE A 207 21.42 2.76 11.16
N TYR A 208 21.48 1.70 10.37
CA TYR A 208 22.70 0.87 10.21
C TYR A 208 23.45 1.16 8.93
N ASN A 209 22.76 1.61 7.86
CA ASN A 209 23.35 2.02 6.61
C ASN A 209 22.61 3.23 6.01
N ALA A 210 23.34 4.07 5.38
CA ALA A 210 22.93 5.15 4.49
C ALA A 210 24.17 5.53 3.67
N TYR A 211 24.01 6.30 2.58
CA TYR A 211 25.16 6.73 1.81
C TYR A 211 26.15 7.52 2.70
N ASP A 212 27.42 7.07 2.68
CA ASP A 212 28.55 7.69 3.37
C ASP A 212 29.89 7.39 2.65
N GLU A 213 31.02 7.73 3.26
CA GLU A 213 32.34 7.47 2.67
C GLU A 213 32.62 5.95 2.54
N HIS A 214 32.04 5.08 3.40
CA HIS A 214 32.25 3.62 3.27
C HIS A 214 31.52 3.08 2.04
N VAL A 215 30.28 3.48 1.81
CA VAL A 215 29.55 3.15 0.56
C VAL A 215 30.33 3.62 -0.66
N LYS A 216 30.86 4.84 -0.61
CA LYS A 216 31.64 5.42 -1.70
C LYS A 216 32.94 4.62 -2.01
N GLU A 217 33.56 4.06 -0.99
CA GLU A 217 34.79 3.27 -1.13
C GLU A 217 34.50 1.83 -1.58
N LEU A 218 33.45 1.20 -1.02
CA LEU A 218 33.19 -0.23 -1.16
C LEU A 218 32.31 -0.56 -2.36
N SER A 219 31.46 0.39 -2.81
CA SER A 219 30.46 0.11 -3.84
C SER A 219 30.70 0.87 -5.14
N GLN A 220 30.13 0.34 -6.22
CA GLN A 220 29.91 1.03 -7.49
C GLN A 220 28.45 1.45 -7.64
N ASP A 221 27.55 0.86 -6.89
CA ASP A 221 26.11 1.06 -6.94
C ASP A 221 25.65 1.90 -5.75
N TYR A 222 25.84 3.22 -5.88
CA TYR A 222 25.57 4.14 -4.78
C TYR A 222 24.09 4.21 -4.41
N LEU A 223 23.19 4.03 -5.38
CA LEU A 223 21.76 4.12 -5.12
C LEU A 223 21.28 2.93 -4.28
N ASN A 224 21.66 1.72 -4.66
CA ASN A 224 21.30 0.52 -3.92
C ASN A 224 22.08 0.40 -2.60
N ASP A 225 23.41 0.37 -2.67
CA ASP A 225 24.25 0.15 -1.49
C ASP A 225 24.23 1.33 -0.50
N GLY A 226 23.83 2.52 -0.95
CA GLY A 226 23.60 3.69 -0.11
C GLY A 226 22.18 3.76 0.47
N SER A 227 21.35 2.72 0.29
CA SER A 227 20.00 2.66 0.86
C SER A 227 19.99 2.79 2.37
N MET A 228 18.91 3.33 2.91
CA MET A 228 18.66 3.34 4.34
C MET A 228 18.38 1.94 4.84
N MET A 229 19.37 1.32 5.52
CA MET A 229 19.11 0.13 6.31
C MET A 229 18.79 0.57 7.73
N PHE A 230 17.65 0.13 8.27
CA PHE A 230 17.21 0.54 9.60
C PHE A 230 16.46 -0.56 10.32
N LYS A 231 16.51 -0.53 11.64
CA LYS A 231 15.75 -1.43 12.51
C LYS A 231 14.72 -0.66 13.31
N VAL A 232 13.49 -1.11 13.27
CA VAL A 232 12.44 -0.66 14.17
C VAL A 232 12.35 -1.60 15.36
N GLN A 233 12.27 -1.05 16.57
CA GLN A 233 12.27 -1.82 17.80
C GLN A 233 11.03 -1.53 18.64
N GLY A 234 10.29 -2.59 18.96
CA GLY A 234 9.34 -2.64 20.04
C GLY A 234 9.99 -3.06 21.37
N GLU A 235 9.19 -3.38 22.36
CA GLU A 235 9.67 -3.85 23.67
C GLU A 235 10.16 -5.31 23.64
N LYS A 236 9.57 -6.15 22.76
CA LYS A 236 9.81 -7.60 22.74
C LYS A 236 10.30 -8.12 21.40
N SER A 237 10.09 -7.39 20.33
CA SER A 237 10.42 -7.81 18.98
C SER A 237 10.87 -6.64 18.11
N SER A 238 11.56 -6.95 17.01
CA SER A 238 12.13 -5.96 16.11
C SER A 238 12.09 -6.43 14.66
N MET A 239 12.12 -5.47 13.73
CA MET A 239 12.25 -5.74 12.30
C MET A 239 13.39 -4.91 11.70
N LEU A 240 14.27 -5.59 10.97
CA LEU A 240 15.33 -4.98 10.17
C LEU A 240 14.86 -4.81 8.74
N PHE A 241 14.91 -3.60 8.22
CA PHE A 241 14.71 -3.26 6.83
C PHE A 241 16.07 -3.08 6.17
N CYS A 242 16.38 -3.92 5.19
CA CYS A 242 17.66 -3.87 4.45
C CYS A 242 17.57 -3.00 3.19
N ALA A 243 16.36 -2.63 2.76
CA ALA A 243 16.10 -1.98 1.48
C ALA A 243 16.84 -2.71 0.34
N ASP A 244 17.65 -2.01 -0.45
CA ASP A 244 18.36 -2.63 -1.57
C ASP A 244 19.87 -2.78 -1.36
N VAL A 245 20.30 -2.70 -0.09
CA VAL A 245 21.70 -2.90 0.27
C VAL A 245 22.19 -4.27 -0.22
N GLY A 246 23.26 -4.26 -0.99
CA GLY A 246 23.81 -5.43 -1.64
C GLY A 246 25.06 -5.99 -0.96
N LYS A 247 25.60 -7.02 -1.57
CA LYS A 247 26.74 -7.82 -1.04
C LYS A 247 28.00 -7.02 -0.74
N ALA A 248 28.22 -5.90 -1.45
CA ALA A 248 29.42 -5.10 -1.25
C ALA A 248 29.53 -4.52 0.16
N MET A 249 28.40 -4.35 0.85
CA MET A 249 28.33 -3.79 2.20
C MET A 249 28.34 -4.85 3.30
N SER A 250 28.23 -6.14 2.99
CA SER A 250 27.98 -7.20 3.98
C SER A 250 29.06 -7.28 5.06
N ASP A 251 30.32 -7.38 4.67
CA ASP A 251 31.44 -7.51 5.62
C ASP A 251 31.57 -6.25 6.50
N TYR A 252 31.45 -5.08 5.89
CA TYR A 252 31.49 -3.81 6.62
C TYR A 252 30.39 -3.69 7.67
N LEU A 253 29.17 -4.10 7.31
CA LEU A 253 28.01 -4.05 8.21
C LEU A 253 28.16 -5.04 9.35
N LEU A 254 28.66 -6.26 9.08
CA LEU A 254 28.96 -7.26 10.08
C LEU A 254 30.04 -6.78 11.06
N ASP A 255 31.15 -6.28 10.55
CA ASP A 255 32.27 -5.81 11.36
C ASP A 255 31.89 -4.60 12.23
N THR A 256 31.02 -3.73 11.70
CA THR A 256 30.62 -2.48 12.37
C THR A 256 29.55 -2.72 13.42
N TRP A 257 28.55 -3.53 13.11
CA TRP A 257 27.31 -3.62 13.91
C TRP A 257 27.14 -4.95 14.63
N GLY A 258 27.63 -6.09 14.05
CA GLY A 258 27.60 -7.41 14.68
C GLY A 258 26.24 -7.74 15.30
N GLU A 259 26.23 -8.13 16.56
CA GLU A 259 25.00 -8.51 17.28
C GLU A 259 23.90 -7.44 17.30
N LYS A 260 24.23 -6.18 17.04
CA LYS A 260 23.19 -5.12 16.93
C LYS A 260 22.27 -5.32 15.72
N LEU A 261 22.68 -6.11 14.72
CA LEU A 261 21.86 -6.45 13.55
C LEU A 261 20.76 -7.45 13.88
N LYS A 262 20.85 -8.21 14.97
CA LYS A 262 19.83 -9.21 15.34
C LYS A 262 18.43 -8.62 15.35
N ALA A 263 17.50 -9.32 14.69
CA ALA A 263 16.11 -8.91 14.57
C ALA A 263 15.19 -10.13 14.45
N ASP A 264 13.97 -10.04 14.96
CA ASP A 264 12.98 -11.11 14.83
C ASP A 264 12.45 -11.26 13.41
N TYR A 265 12.36 -10.15 12.69
CA TYR A 265 11.86 -10.07 11.31
C TYR A 265 12.86 -9.32 10.44
N ILE A 266 12.96 -9.70 9.17
CA ILE A 266 13.80 -9.02 8.19
C ILE A 266 13.05 -8.77 6.88
N GLN A 267 13.23 -7.58 6.30
CA GLN A 267 12.97 -7.36 4.89
C GLN A 267 14.29 -7.62 4.15
N MET A 268 14.26 -8.53 3.20
CA MET A 268 15.44 -9.04 2.48
C MET A 268 16.04 -7.97 1.57
N GLY A 269 17.36 -7.86 1.59
CA GLY A 269 18.07 -6.92 0.73
C GLY A 269 17.75 -7.13 -0.74
N HIS A 270 17.50 -6.04 -1.46
CA HIS A 270 17.27 -5.99 -2.91
C HIS A 270 16.19 -6.98 -3.38
N HIS A 271 15.02 -6.94 -2.74
CA HIS A 271 13.89 -7.83 -3.01
C HIS A 271 14.22 -9.34 -2.85
N GLY A 272 15.33 -9.66 -2.20
CA GLY A 272 15.87 -11.01 -2.13
C GLY A 272 16.68 -11.43 -3.36
N ASN A 273 16.96 -10.55 -4.31
CA ASN A 273 17.75 -10.83 -5.51
C ASN A 273 19.12 -10.17 -5.45
N GLY A 274 20.18 -10.91 -5.18
CA GLY A 274 21.55 -10.40 -5.14
C GLY A 274 21.85 -9.45 -3.97
N GLY A 275 21.01 -9.44 -2.92
CA GLY A 275 21.19 -8.62 -1.72
C GLY A 275 22.44 -8.98 -0.92
N LEU A 276 22.36 -8.87 0.39
CA LEU A 276 23.47 -9.13 1.31
C LEU A 276 23.93 -10.60 1.29
N LEU A 277 25.14 -10.86 1.78
CA LEU A 277 25.69 -12.21 1.83
C LEU A 277 25.07 -13.04 2.96
N LYS A 278 25.19 -14.35 2.85
CA LYS A 278 24.66 -15.33 3.80
C LYS A 278 25.04 -15.04 5.24
N ASP A 279 26.32 -14.80 5.51
CA ASP A 279 26.85 -14.57 6.85
C ASP A 279 26.14 -13.37 7.53
N PHE A 280 25.70 -12.37 6.75
CA PHE A 280 24.91 -11.28 7.27
C PHE A 280 23.55 -11.77 7.78
N TYR A 281 22.86 -12.59 7.00
CA TYR A 281 21.55 -13.14 7.40
C TYR A 281 21.66 -14.14 8.55
N GLU A 282 22.75 -14.88 8.64
CA GLU A 282 23.07 -15.74 9.79
C GLU A 282 23.21 -14.92 11.08
N GLU A 283 23.89 -13.75 11.03
CA GLU A 283 24.03 -12.86 12.20
C GLU A 283 22.70 -12.25 12.60
N VAL A 284 21.85 -11.80 11.63
CA VAL A 284 20.52 -11.26 11.93
C VAL A 284 19.64 -12.33 12.58
N SER A 285 19.72 -13.58 12.12
CA SER A 285 18.99 -14.75 12.64
C SER A 285 17.48 -14.53 12.80
N PRO A 286 16.78 -14.09 11.77
CA PRO A 286 15.36 -13.75 11.87
C PRO A 286 14.47 -14.99 11.91
N LYS A 287 13.29 -14.86 12.53
CA LYS A 287 12.23 -15.88 12.52
C LYS A 287 11.42 -15.88 11.24
N LEU A 288 11.32 -14.71 10.59
CA LEU A 288 10.52 -14.50 9.39
C LEU A 288 11.24 -13.51 8.45
N ALA A 289 11.37 -13.90 7.19
CA ALA A 289 11.98 -13.12 6.13
C ALA A 289 10.94 -12.70 5.09
N PHE A 290 10.84 -11.39 4.85
CA PHE A 290 9.96 -10.79 3.87
C PHE A 290 10.73 -10.55 2.57
N PHE A 291 10.23 -11.12 1.49
CA PHE A 291 10.71 -10.89 0.13
C PHE A 291 9.74 -9.95 -0.59
N ASP A 292 10.23 -8.81 -1.04
CA ASP A 292 9.45 -7.84 -1.84
C ASP A 292 9.43 -8.26 -3.31
N ALA A 293 9.02 -9.49 -3.54
CA ALA A 293 9.19 -10.22 -4.79
C ALA A 293 7.90 -10.87 -5.27
N PRO A 294 7.54 -10.70 -6.56
CA PRO A 294 6.43 -11.41 -7.20
C PRO A 294 6.80 -12.86 -7.53
N ASP A 295 5.80 -13.66 -7.91
CA ASP A 295 5.95 -15.09 -8.20
C ASP A 295 7.05 -15.40 -9.22
N TRP A 296 7.15 -14.62 -10.29
CA TRP A 296 8.16 -14.83 -11.33
C TRP A 296 9.60 -14.66 -10.81
N LEU A 297 9.79 -13.90 -9.75
CA LEU A 297 11.09 -13.70 -9.11
C LEU A 297 11.31 -14.72 -8.00
N MET A 298 10.28 -15.02 -7.18
CA MET A 298 10.34 -16.03 -6.11
C MET A 298 10.57 -17.46 -6.61
N TYR A 299 10.02 -17.78 -7.78
CA TYR A 299 10.04 -19.15 -8.35
C TYR A 299 10.77 -19.21 -9.68
N ASP A 300 11.79 -18.34 -9.88
CA ASP A 300 12.62 -18.41 -11.10
C ASP A 300 13.36 -19.74 -11.20
N GLU A 301 13.03 -20.52 -12.24
CA GLU A 301 13.70 -21.80 -12.55
C GLU A 301 14.84 -21.62 -13.55
N THR A 302 15.04 -20.42 -14.09
CA THR A 302 16.05 -20.15 -15.12
C THR A 302 17.46 -19.97 -14.55
N GLY A 303 17.56 -19.74 -13.25
CA GLY A 303 18.82 -19.40 -12.56
C GLY A 303 19.34 -17.99 -12.88
N LYS A 304 18.49 -17.14 -13.45
CA LYS A 304 18.82 -15.73 -13.72
C LYS A 304 18.85 -14.91 -12.45
N TYR A 305 17.97 -15.23 -11.51
CA TYR A 305 17.82 -14.50 -10.25
C TYR A 305 18.20 -15.38 -9.06
N THR A 306 18.76 -14.78 -8.04
CA THR A 306 19.20 -15.48 -6.81
C THR A 306 18.09 -15.59 -5.76
N THR A 307 16.94 -14.99 -5.97
CA THR A 307 15.82 -14.97 -5.01
C THR A 307 15.39 -16.35 -4.56
N PRO A 308 15.21 -17.37 -5.46
CA PRO A 308 14.86 -18.73 -5.01
C PRO A 308 15.94 -19.40 -4.16
N GLU A 309 17.21 -19.08 -4.40
CA GLU A 309 18.34 -19.61 -3.62
C GLU A 309 18.37 -18.94 -2.23
N ASN A 310 18.22 -17.62 -2.18
CA ASN A 310 18.17 -16.84 -0.94
C ASN A 310 16.96 -17.25 -0.07
N ALA A 311 15.80 -17.55 -0.68
CA ALA A 311 14.65 -18.06 0.04
C ALA A 311 14.95 -19.41 0.72
N LYS A 312 15.53 -20.38 -0.03
CA LYS A 312 15.96 -21.67 0.52
C LYS A 312 17.02 -21.53 1.60
N GLU A 313 17.90 -20.55 1.45
CA GLU A 313 18.92 -20.25 2.45
C GLU A 313 18.28 -19.78 3.75
N MET A 314 17.33 -18.83 3.69
CA MET A 314 16.59 -18.37 4.86
C MET A 314 15.82 -19.52 5.54
N GLU A 315 15.16 -20.38 4.76
CA GLU A 315 14.52 -21.61 5.30
C GLU A 315 15.53 -22.54 5.99
N SER A 316 16.74 -22.67 5.43
CA SER A 316 17.81 -23.49 6.02
C SER A 316 18.34 -22.94 7.34
N LEU A 317 18.24 -21.62 7.55
CA LEU A 317 18.54 -20.92 8.80
C LEU A 317 17.41 -21.00 9.83
N GLY A 318 16.27 -21.60 9.44
CA GLY A 318 15.09 -21.78 10.29
C GLY A 318 14.11 -20.62 10.25
N SER A 319 14.24 -19.70 9.29
CA SER A 319 13.29 -18.63 9.07
C SER A 319 12.08 -19.10 8.27
N GLU A 320 10.90 -18.61 8.61
CA GLU A 320 9.76 -18.63 7.69
C GLU A 320 10.02 -17.63 6.56
N VAL A 321 9.59 -17.96 5.34
CA VAL A 321 9.72 -17.09 4.16
C VAL A 321 8.35 -16.68 3.67
N VAL A 322 8.14 -15.39 3.48
CA VAL A 322 6.92 -14.84 2.89
C VAL A 322 7.25 -13.85 1.78
N SER A 323 6.35 -13.76 0.81
CA SER A 323 6.40 -12.73 -0.23
C SER A 323 4.99 -12.17 -0.46
N PHE A 324 4.89 -11.10 -1.22
CA PHE A 324 3.60 -10.42 -1.42
C PHE A 324 2.77 -10.98 -2.59
N HIS A 325 3.17 -12.05 -3.23
CA HIS A 325 2.54 -12.56 -4.46
C HIS A 325 1.07 -12.96 -4.33
N THR A 326 0.58 -13.24 -3.11
CA THR A 326 -0.80 -13.67 -2.89
C THR A 326 -1.64 -12.66 -2.13
N GLN A 327 -1.10 -12.07 -1.08
CA GLN A 327 -1.79 -11.10 -0.20
C GLN A 327 -0.77 -10.34 0.65
N PRO A 328 -1.18 -9.21 1.27
CA PRO A 328 -0.34 -8.52 2.24
C PRO A 328 0.04 -9.41 3.41
N ASN A 329 1.29 -9.34 3.84
CA ASN A 329 1.81 -10.04 5.00
C ASN A 329 1.93 -9.08 6.18
N THR A 330 1.49 -9.50 7.37
CA THR A 330 1.48 -8.62 8.54
C THR A 330 2.12 -9.30 9.74
N VAL A 331 2.99 -8.58 10.44
CA VAL A 331 3.53 -8.95 11.75
C VAL A 331 3.29 -7.85 12.76
N SER A 332 3.34 -8.19 14.03
CA SER A 332 3.29 -7.21 15.11
C SER A 332 4.65 -7.10 15.81
N ILE A 333 5.02 -5.88 16.17
CA ILE A 333 6.10 -5.60 17.11
C ILE A 333 5.52 -4.97 18.36
N GLU A 334 5.81 -5.62 19.51
CA GLU A 334 5.37 -5.21 20.85
C GLU A 334 6.54 -4.61 21.61
#